data_058691ff1090116f86d5b297c44543e6
#
_entry.id   058691ff1090116f86d5b297c44543e6
#
_cell.length_a   1.000
_cell.length_b   1.000
_cell.length_c   1.000
_cell.angle_alpha   90.00
_cell.angle_beta   90.00
_cell.angle_gamma   90.00
#
_symmetry.space_group_name_H-M   'P 1'
#
loop_
_entity.id
_entity.type
_entity.pdbx_description
1 polymer ?
#
loop_
_entity_poly.entity_id
_entity_poly.type
_entity_poly.pdbx_seq_one_letter_code
_entity_poly.pdbx_strand_id
1 'polypeptide(L)'
;MTTLGSVCSKVTSGGTPLRSVPEYYEGGTIPWLKTGEVKKQYVWSTEEHITLQGLEASSAKLIPANSLIVAMYGDGNTAGNVAINKVPLATNQACCNFILNPEVADYRFVYHYLKGSYANLVNLKVGGSQQNLNAATLKAFPINLPSIQTQQKIAAILSAYDDLIANNQRRITLLERMAEDIYREWFVRLRFPGHESVKVEKGIPEGWHFDVGAKFFGHVKGKSYGGNELSDDPLQMPFITLKSFERGGGYRTNGLKHYSGRYKPEQVVRQGDIVMAVTDMTQNREVVGRVARVPSIGEKGAVISLDVIKLIPKTISSGFLYSFFRLSGFGDYIKEFANGTNVLHLKPDLVTQQKVRMPPKDLQERFVEIVEPMYRQIDAINLAIAQLVSTRDALLPRLISGKLAVEALDILFPPEMPVPK
;
A
#
# COMPACT_ATOMS: atom_id res chain seq x y z
N MET A 1 7.83 -23.42 29.96
CA MET A 1 7.19 -22.40 29.14
C MET A 1 7.77 -22.56 27.73
N THR A 2 6.94 -22.74 26.72
CA THR A 2 7.42 -22.92 25.35
C THR A 2 7.92 -21.58 24.80
N THR A 3 9.03 -21.59 24.08
CA THR A 3 9.62 -20.39 23.47
C THR A 3 9.68 -20.52 21.96
N LEU A 4 9.76 -19.40 21.25
CA LEU A 4 9.85 -19.40 19.79
C LEU A 4 11.04 -20.22 19.30
N GLY A 5 12.18 -20.13 19.97
CA GLY A 5 13.37 -20.93 19.63
C GLY A 5 13.18 -22.44 19.82
N SER A 6 12.41 -22.85 20.83
CA SER A 6 12.22 -24.27 21.15
C SER A 6 11.33 -25.04 20.16
N VAL A 7 10.54 -24.31 19.34
CA VAL A 7 9.66 -24.89 18.32
C VAL A 7 10.26 -24.88 16.92
N CYS A 8 11.52 -24.45 16.81
CA CYS A 8 12.25 -24.40 15.56
C CYS A 8 13.18 -25.60 15.41
N SER A 9 13.28 -26.11 14.21
CA SER A 9 14.36 -27.05 13.82
C SER A 9 15.70 -26.32 13.71
N LYS A 10 15.67 -25.03 13.31
CA LYS A 10 16.86 -24.19 13.19
C LYS A 10 16.50 -22.71 13.31
N VAL A 11 17.38 -21.93 13.96
CA VAL A 11 17.32 -20.46 13.96
C VAL A 11 18.65 -19.93 13.46
N THR A 12 18.61 -19.02 12.47
CA THR A 12 19.81 -18.42 11.89
C THR A 12 19.66 -16.91 11.77
N SER A 13 20.77 -16.19 11.80
CA SER A 13 20.84 -14.82 11.31
C SER A 13 21.33 -14.82 9.86
N GLY A 14 20.96 -13.80 9.13
CA GLY A 14 21.49 -13.60 7.79
C GLY A 14 22.90 -13.04 7.76
N GLY A 15 23.37 -12.70 6.58
CA GLY A 15 24.69 -12.10 6.34
C GLY A 15 24.66 -11.23 5.09
N THR A 16 25.69 -10.36 4.97
CA THR A 16 25.88 -9.50 3.81
C THR A 16 27.21 -9.88 3.16
N PRO A 17 27.20 -10.39 1.92
CA PRO A 17 28.44 -10.54 1.15
C PRO A 17 29.15 -9.21 1.01
N LEU A 18 30.48 -9.22 0.84
CA LEU A 18 31.27 -8.00 0.76
C LEU A 18 30.84 -7.16 -0.45
N ARG A 19 30.31 -5.95 -0.19
CA ARG A 19 29.75 -5.07 -1.24
C ARG A 19 30.79 -4.59 -2.29
N SER A 20 32.05 -4.56 -1.92
CA SER A 20 33.14 -4.17 -2.82
C SER A 20 33.51 -5.25 -3.84
N VAL A 21 32.90 -6.43 -3.80
CA VAL A 21 33.15 -7.54 -4.72
C VAL A 21 31.90 -7.71 -5.61
N PRO A 22 31.90 -7.17 -6.84
CA PRO A 22 30.75 -7.20 -7.74
C PRO A 22 30.29 -8.63 -8.06
N GLU A 23 31.22 -9.58 -8.16
CA GLU A 23 30.97 -10.99 -8.48
C GLU A 23 30.07 -11.70 -7.46
N TYR A 24 29.88 -11.13 -6.27
CA TYR A 24 28.97 -11.65 -5.27
C TYR A 24 27.51 -11.27 -5.54
N TYR A 25 27.26 -10.32 -6.45
CA TYR A 25 25.95 -9.76 -6.76
C TYR A 25 25.60 -9.85 -8.24
N GLU A 26 26.53 -9.55 -9.13
CA GLU A 26 26.30 -9.53 -10.57
C GLU A 26 25.97 -10.93 -11.09
N GLY A 27 24.84 -11.05 -11.81
CA GLY A 27 24.33 -12.33 -12.29
C GLY A 27 23.79 -13.25 -11.18
N GLY A 28 23.60 -12.74 -9.97
CA GLY A 28 23.06 -13.50 -8.84
C GLY A 28 21.67 -14.06 -9.10
N THR A 29 21.45 -15.31 -8.72
CA THR A 29 20.17 -16.01 -8.86
C THR A 29 19.52 -16.34 -7.52
N ILE A 30 20.25 -16.18 -6.41
CA ILE A 30 19.73 -16.46 -5.06
C ILE A 30 19.08 -15.18 -4.54
N PRO A 31 17.76 -15.15 -4.29
CA PRO A 31 17.09 -13.98 -3.72
C PRO A 31 17.72 -13.64 -2.36
N TRP A 32 18.04 -12.35 -2.16
CA TRP A 32 18.67 -11.86 -0.94
C TRP A 32 17.88 -10.71 -0.34
N LEU A 33 17.22 -10.98 0.81
CA LEU A 33 16.26 -10.12 1.46
C LEU A 33 16.92 -9.14 2.42
N LYS A 34 16.56 -7.87 2.32
CA LYS A 34 16.89 -6.83 3.29
C LYS A 34 15.71 -6.56 4.23
N THR A 35 15.98 -6.09 5.43
CA THR A 35 14.95 -5.77 6.44
C THR A 35 13.86 -4.82 5.94
N GLY A 36 14.20 -3.88 5.05
CA GLY A 36 13.24 -2.95 4.45
C GLY A 36 12.11 -3.64 3.66
N GLU A 37 12.36 -4.86 3.20
CA GLU A 37 11.41 -5.68 2.45
C GLU A 37 10.51 -6.54 3.35
N VAL A 38 10.81 -6.67 4.65
CA VAL A 38 10.00 -7.40 5.65
C VAL A 38 8.77 -6.56 6.04
N LYS A 39 7.97 -6.17 5.04
CA LYS A 39 6.74 -5.38 5.22
C LYS A 39 5.50 -6.12 4.74
N LYS A 40 5.68 -7.07 3.82
CA LYS A 40 4.61 -7.91 3.27
C LYS A 40 4.58 -9.24 4.01
N GLN A 41 3.40 -9.85 4.07
CA GLN A 41 3.25 -11.18 4.65
C GLN A 41 4.08 -12.22 3.92
N TYR A 42 3.99 -12.26 2.60
CA TYR A 42 4.68 -13.22 1.76
C TYR A 42 5.78 -12.57 0.92
N VAL A 43 6.96 -13.19 0.92
CA VAL A 43 8.10 -12.82 0.08
C VAL A 43 8.27 -13.87 -1.01
N TRP A 44 7.95 -13.50 -2.24
CA TRP A 44 8.09 -14.33 -3.44
C TRP A 44 9.34 -13.99 -4.25
N SER A 45 9.87 -12.78 -4.09
CA SER A 45 11.06 -12.26 -4.76
C SER A 45 11.68 -11.16 -3.91
N THR A 46 12.90 -10.80 -4.18
CA THR A 46 13.66 -9.73 -3.52
C THR A 46 14.16 -8.71 -4.52
N GLU A 47 14.44 -7.50 -4.04
CA GLU A 47 15.03 -6.43 -4.87
C GLU A 47 16.44 -6.81 -5.36
N GLU A 48 17.21 -7.49 -4.51
CA GLU A 48 18.58 -7.89 -4.81
C GLU A 48 18.72 -9.41 -4.80
N HIS A 49 19.72 -9.87 -5.55
CA HIS A 49 20.13 -11.26 -5.61
C HIS A 49 21.61 -11.37 -5.34
N ILE A 50 22.05 -12.52 -4.85
CA ILE A 50 23.47 -12.86 -4.68
C ILE A 50 23.83 -14.10 -5.48
N THR A 51 25.10 -14.24 -5.80
CA THR A 51 25.62 -15.45 -6.43
C THR A 51 25.87 -16.55 -5.40
N LEU A 52 26.09 -17.79 -5.85
CA LEU A 52 26.50 -18.89 -4.97
C LEU A 52 27.83 -18.55 -4.28
N GLN A 53 28.78 -17.96 -5.01
CA GLN A 53 30.05 -17.48 -4.47
C GLN A 53 29.85 -16.44 -3.35
N GLY A 54 28.92 -15.48 -3.55
CA GLY A 54 28.57 -14.49 -2.51
C GLY A 54 27.94 -15.13 -1.28
N LEU A 55 27.11 -16.16 -1.47
CA LEU A 55 26.53 -16.93 -0.36
C LEU A 55 27.61 -17.66 0.44
N GLU A 56 28.52 -18.36 -0.23
CA GLU A 56 29.60 -19.16 0.39
C GLU A 56 30.67 -18.31 1.05
N ALA A 57 31.00 -17.16 0.47
CA ALA A 57 31.99 -16.21 0.98
C ALA A 57 31.46 -15.33 2.14
N SER A 58 30.24 -15.54 2.60
CA SER A 58 29.63 -14.70 3.62
C SER A 58 28.98 -15.52 4.75
N SER A 59 28.50 -14.82 5.79
CA SER A 59 27.70 -15.42 6.85
C SER A 59 26.23 -15.66 6.44
N ALA A 60 25.80 -15.22 5.23
CA ALA A 60 24.47 -15.46 4.72
C ALA A 60 24.18 -16.97 4.64
N LYS A 61 22.93 -17.32 4.92
CA LYS A 61 22.48 -18.71 4.87
C LYS A 61 21.23 -18.81 4.00
N LEU A 62 21.20 -19.81 3.13
CA LEU A 62 19.99 -20.15 2.41
C LEU A 62 18.99 -20.78 3.37
N ILE A 63 17.80 -20.22 3.46
CA ILE A 63 16.69 -20.75 4.26
C ILE A 63 15.62 -21.34 3.34
N PRO A 64 14.98 -22.45 3.73
CA PRO A 64 13.92 -23.06 2.92
C PRO A 64 12.68 -22.17 2.85
N ALA A 65 11.83 -22.41 1.85
CA ALA A 65 10.51 -21.80 1.80
C ALA A 65 9.70 -22.11 3.08
N ASN A 66 8.74 -21.21 3.40
CA ASN A 66 7.89 -21.27 4.60
C ASN A 66 8.67 -21.09 5.92
N SER A 67 9.84 -20.46 5.89
CA SER A 67 10.52 -19.95 7.08
C SER A 67 9.92 -18.62 7.50
N LEU A 68 10.02 -18.27 8.79
CA LEU A 68 9.64 -16.95 9.29
C LEU A 68 10.89 -16.06 9.38
N ILE A 69 10.76 -14.86 8.88
CA ILE A 69 11.82 -13.85 8.88
C ILE A 69 11.39 -12.69 9.76
N VAL A 70 12.13 -12.41 10.82
CA VAL A 70 11.87 -11.29 11.72
C VAL A 70 12.94 -10.22 11.52
N ALA A 71 12.52 -8.99 11.23
CA ALA A 71 13.42 -7.84 11.15
C ALA A 71 13.88 -7.45 12.56
N MET A 72 15.19 -7.51 12.81
CA MET A 72 15.77 -7.13 14.12
C MET A 72 16.10 -5.65 14.20
N TYR A 73 16.45 -5.02 13.06
CA TYR A 73 16.85 -3.62 12.95
C TYR A 73 16.04 -2.91 11.87
N GLY A 74 16.06 -1.60 11.90
CA GLY A 74 15.49 -0.73 10.87
C GLY A 74 14.77 0.48 11.43
N ASP A 75 14.70 1.53 10.61
CA ASP A 75 14.10 2.80 11.00
C ASP A 75 12.58 2.69 11.20
N GLY A 76 12.05 3.50 12.08
CA GLY A 76 10.62 3.59 12.36
C GLY A 76 10.04 2.24 12.84
N ASN A 77 9.03 1.72 12.15
CA ASN A 77 8.30 0.50 12.51
C ASN A 77 8.84 -0.77 11.81
N THR A 78 10.09 -0.79 11.36
CA THR A 78 10.65 -1.96 10.64
C THR A 78 10.98 -3.10 11.60
N ALA A 79 11.67 -2.81 12.70
CA ALA A 79 12.04 -3.83 13.68
C ALA A 79 10.80 -4.45 14.35
N GLY A 80 10.76 -5.77 14.42
CA GLY A 80 9.63 -6.56 14.91
C GLY A 80 8.66 -7.00 13.80
N ASN A 81 8.82 -6.51 12.58
CA ASN A 81 8.05 -7.03 11.45
C ASN A 81 8.43 -8.47 11.14
N VAL A 82 7.43 -9.24 10.70
CA VAL A 82 7.56 -10.66 10.37
C VAL A 82 7.07 -10.89 8.95
N ALA A 83 7.78 -11.73 8.20
CA ALA A 83 7.38 -12.20 6.88
C ALA A 83 7.58 -13.72 6.74
N ILE A 84 6.92 -14.31 5.76
CA ILE A 84 7.06 -15.70 5.34
C ILE A 84 7.70 -15.71 3.96
N ASN A 85 8.84 -16.37 3.78
CA ASN A 85 9.36 -16.57 2.42
C ASN A 85 8.63 -17.73 1.72
N LYS A 86 8.28 -17.53 0.46
CA LYS A 86 7.61 -18.55 -0.36
C LYS A 86 8.55 -19.23 -1.34
N VAL A 87 9.77 -18.75 -1.42
CA VAL A 87 10.89 -19.35 -2.19
C VAL A 87 12.11 -19.46 -1.27
N PRO A 88 13.02 -20.43 -1.50
CA PRO A 88 14.30 -20.43 -0.81
C PRO A 88 15.04 -19.10 -1.05
N LEU A 89 15.55 -18.47 0.01
CA LEU A 89 16.26 -17.20 -0.08
C LEU A 89 17.31 -17.05 1.02
N ALA A 90 18.20 -16.08 0.86
CA ALA A 90 19.12 -15.64 1.91
C ALA A 90 18.66 -14.27 2.44
N THR A 91 19.13 -13.90 3.63
CA THR A 91 18.78 -12.61 4.26
C THR A 91 20.04 -11.86 4.69
N ASN A 92 19.92 -10.56 4.89
CA ASN A 92 20.98 -9.77 5.50
C ASN A 92 21.08 -10.05 7.01
N GLN A 93 22.15 -9.59 7.66
CA GLN A 93 22.40 -9.80 9.09
C GLN A 93 21.39 -9.15 10.02
N ALA A 94 20.59 -8.23 9.52
CA ALA A 94 19.54 -7.56 10.29
C ALA A 94 18.23 -8.36 10.37
N CYS A 95 18.19 -9.56 9.77
CA CYS A 95 17.08 -10.52 9.86
C CYS A 95 17.45 -11.70 10.76
N CYS A 96 16.47 -12.14 11.56
CA CYS A 96 16.50 -13.43 12.25
C CYS A 96 15.51 -14.38 11.57
N ASN A 97 16.00 -15.56 11.19
CA ASN A 97 15.24 -16.54 10.42
C ASN A 97 14.90 -17.75 11.29
N PHE A 98 13.63 -18.10 11.34
CA PHE A 98 13.09 -19.21 12.13
C PHE A 98 12.55 -20.27 11.19
N ILE A 99 13.22 -21.43 11.15
CA ILE A 99 12.81 -22.61 10.42
C ILE A 99 12.09 -23.50 11.44
N LEU A 100 10.77 -23.52 11.40
CA LEU A 100 9.96 -24.24 12.39
C LEU A 100 10.03 -25.75 12.18
N ASN A 101 9.81 -26.49 13.27
CA ASN A 101 9.54 -27.92 13.20
C ASN A 101 8.04 -28.11 12.86
N PRO A 102 7.69 -28.64 11.67
CA PRO A 102 6.29 -28.75 11.21
C PRO A 102 5.45 -29.73 12.05
N GLU A 103 6.06 -30.63 12.79
CA GLU A 103 5.36 -31.54 13.71
C GLU A 103 4.86 -30.86 14.98
N VAL A 104 5.47 -29.71 15.34
CA VAL A 104 5.19 -28.98 16.58
C VAL A 104 4.47 -27.66 16.30
N ALA A 105 4.83 -26.96 15.22
CA ALA A 105 4.36 -25.63 14.97
C ALA A 105 4.06 -25.36 13.49
N ASP A 106 2.83 -24.92 13.19
CA ASP A 106 2.46 -24.42 11.86
C ASP A 106 3.01 -23.02 11.66
N TYR A 107 3.75 -22.80 10.58
CA TYR A 107 4.44 -21.51 10.32
C TYR A 107 3.46 -20.35 10.11
N ARG A 108 2.24 -20.59 9.60
CA ARG A 108 1.22 -19.57 9.42
C ARG A 108 0.63 -19.17 10.76
N PHE A 109 0.37 -20.15 11.65
CA PHE A 109 -0.07 -19.87 13.01
C PHE A 109 0.96 -19.03 13.76
N VAL A 110 2.23 -19.42 13.73
CA VAL A 110 3.31 -18.69 14.39
C VAL A 110 3.50 -17.29 13.81
N TYR A 111 3.37 -17.13 12.48
CA TYR A 111 3.34 -15.82 11.84
C TYR A 111 2.25 -14.93 12.45
N HIS A 112 1.02 -15.40 12.51
CA HIS A 112 -0.11 -14.63 13.06
C HIS A 112 0.07 -14.35 14.56
N TYR A 113 0.63 -15.32 15.30
CA TYR A 113 0.96 -15.14 16.72
C TYR A 113 1.94 -13.98 16.91
N LEU A 114 3.04 -13.96 16.17
CA LEU A 114 4.05 -12.90 16.24
C LEU A 114 3.47 -11.56 15.77
N LYS A 115 2.65 -11.57 14.74
CA LYS A 115 1.95 -10.38 14.24
C LYS A 115 1.02 -9.77 15.30
N GLY A 116 0.21 -10.60 15.96
CA GLY A 116 -0.65 -10.19 17.09
C GLY A 116 0.12 -9.75 18.33
N SER A 117 1.37 -10.22 18.47
CA SER A 117 2.27 -9.90 19.58
C SER A 117 3.25 -8.77 19.24
N TYR A 118 3.03 -8.01 18.15
CA TYR A 118 3.98 -6.99 17.67
C TYR A 118 4.40 -6.00 18.77
N ALA A 119 3.45 -5.48 19.55
CA ALA A 119 3.76 -4.57 20.65
C ALA A 119 4.69 -5.20 21.69
N ASN A 120 4.47 -6.47 22.03
CA ASN A 120 5.30 -7.20 22.97
C ASN A 120 6.71 -7.44 22.39
N LEU A 121 6.82 -7.76 21.08
CA LEU A 121 8.12 -7.90 20.41
C LEU A 121 8.90 -6.59 20.41
N VAL A 122 8.25 -5.48 20.09
CA VAL A 122 8.88 -4.15 20.05
C VAL A 122 9.35 -3.72 21.45
N ASN A 123 8.61 -4.06 22.50
CA ASN A 123 9.01 -3.77 23.89
C ASN A 123 10.25 -4.55 24.35
N LEU A 124 10.67 -5.59 23.61
CA LEU A 124 11.90 -6.33 23.88
C LEU A 124 13.15 -5.71 23.24
N LYS A 125 13.03 -4.56 22.60
CA LYS A 125 14.17 -3.83 22.04
C LYS A 125 15.11 -3.40 23.17
N VAL A 126 16.40 -3.67 23.00
CA VAL A 126 17.48 -3.35 23.94
C VAL A 126 18.47 -2.40 23.26
N GLY A 127 18.99 -1.43 23.97
CA GLY A 127 19.98 -0.47 23.50
C GLY A 127 19.67 0.97 23.94
N GLY A 128 20.64 1.84 23.85
CA GLY A 128 20.54 3.26 24.23
C GLY A 128 19.84 4.10 23.13
N SER A 129 20.63 4.79 22.30
CA SER A 129 20.10 5.66 21.21
C SER A 129 19.48 4.90 20.04
N GLN A 130 19.93 3.66 19.78
CA GLN A 130 19.31 2.75 18.82
C GLN A 130 18.83 1.48 19.51
N GLN A 131 17.53 1.36 19.69
CA GLN A 131 16.90 0.19 20.30
C GLN A 131 16.62 -0.87 19.24
N ASN A 132 17.27 -2.03 19.37
CA ASN A 132 17.18 -3.13 18.41
C ASN A 132 16.75 -4.44 19.07
N LEU A 133 16.15 -5.33 18.31
CA LEU A 133 15.95 -6.72 18.69
C LEU A 133 17.23 -7.52 18.47
N ASN A 134 17.39 -8.62 19.16
CA ASN A 134 18.47 -9.58 18.92
C ASN A 134 17.94 -11.01 18.87
N ALA A 135 18.72 -11.89 18.26
CA ALA A 135 18.32 -13.27 18.05
C ALA A 135 18.08 -14.06 19.37
N ALA A 136 18.84 -13.74 20.43
CA ALA A 136 18.67 -14.40 21.73
C ALA A 136 17.33 -14.05 22.36
N THR A 137 16.98 -12.76 22.35
CA THR A 137 15.70 -12.27 22.86
C THR A 137 14.52 -12.83 22.06
N LEU A 138 14.64 -12.88 20.73
CA LEU A 138 13.61 -13.47 19.86
C LEU A 138 13.44 -14.98 20.11
N LYS A 139 14.54 -15.73 20.27
CA LYS A 139 14.47 -17.16 20.61
C LYS A 139 13.78 -17.41 21.96
N ALA A 140 14.00 -16.53 22.94
CA ALA A 140 13.41 -16.63 24.26
C ALA A 140 11.96 -16.13 24.34
N PHE A 141 11.42 -15.57 23.23
CA PHE A 141 10.07 -15.04 23.19
C PHE A 141 9.05 -16.13 23.52
N PRO A 142 8.19 -15.92 24.55
CA PRO A 142 7.21 -16.93 24.95
C PRO A 142 6.14 -17.09 23.88
N ILE A 143 5.81 -18.32 23.56
CA ILE A 143 4.77 -18.68 22.63
C ILE A 143 3.81 -19.70 23.25
N ASN A 144 2.51 -19.46 23.12
CA ASN A 144 1.50 -20.41 23.53
C ASN A 144 1.00 -21.17 22.29
N LEU A 145 1.23 -22.48 22.27
CA LEU A 145 0.87 -23.34 21.17
C LEU A 145 -0.25 -24.30 21.60
N PRO A 146 -1.43 -24.23 21.00
CA PRO A 146 -2.41 -25.31 21.10
C PRO A 146 -1.94 -26.54 20.30
N SER A 147 -2.78 -27.58 20.21
CA SER A 147 -2.49 -28.74 19.37
C SER A 147 -2.19 -28.32 17.92
N ILE A 148 -1.39 -29.08 17.21
CA ILE A 148 -1.03 -28.76 15.81
C ILE A 148 -2.29 -28.66 14.93
N GLN A 149 -3.31 -29.45 15.19
CA GLN A 149 -4.58 -29.39 14.49
C GLN A 149 -5.31 -28.08 14.74
N THR A 150 -5.36 -27.61 16.00
CA THR A 150 -5.93 -26.32 16.35
C THR A 150 -5.15 -25.16 15.72
N GLN A 151 -3.80 -25.25 15.73
CA GLN A 151 -2.95 -24.26 15.03
C GLN A 151 -3.31 -24.18 13.54
N GLN A 152 -3.43 -25.32 12.87
CA GLN A 152 -3.77 -25.38 11.45
C GLN A 152 -5.16 -24.81 11.17
N LYS A 153 -6.16 -25.08 12.01
CA LYS A 153 -7.50 -24.49 11.88
C LYS A 153 -7.48 -22.97 12.04
N ILE A 154 -6.78 -22.44 13.04
CA ILE A 154 -6.62 -21.01 13.24
C ILE A 154 -5.88 -20.37 12.04
N ALA A 155 -4.79 -21.02 11.59
CA ALA A 155 -4.03 -20.59 10.44
C ALA A 155 -4.87 -20.55 9.17
N ALA A 156 -5.71 -21.55 8.93
CA ALA A 156 -6.63 -21.60 7.78
C ALA A 156 -7.61 -20.43 7.78
N ILE A 157 -8.23 -20.14 8.92
CA ILE A 157 -9.15 -19.00 9.06
C ILE A 157 -8.43 -17.68 8.73
N LEU A 158 -7.31 -17.40 9.42
CA LEU A 158 -6.61 -16.11 9.27
C LEU A 158 -5.99 -15.95 7.89
N SER A 159 -5.40 -17.01 7.33
CA SER A 159 -4.84 -16.98 5.98
C SER A 159 -5.91 -16.75 4.92
N ALA A 160 -7.13 -17.28 5.08
CA ALA A 160 -8.21 -17.02 4.15
C ALA A 160 -8.55 -15.51 4.05
N TYR A 161 -8.51 -14.76 5.16
CA TYR A 161 -8.65 -13.30 5.13
C TYR A 161 -7.48 -12.64 4.41
N ASP A 162 -6.25 -13.04 4.71
CA ASP A 162 -5.07 -12.46 4.09
C ASP A 162 -5.03 -12.72 2.58
N ASP A 163 -5.40 -13.93 2.15
CA ASP A 163 -5.46 -14.31 0.73
C ASP A 163 -6.54 -13.51 -0.01
N LEU A 164 -7.72 -13.32 0.59
CA LEU A 164 -8.77 -12.47 0.03
C LEU A 164 -8.32 -11.02 -0.08
N ILE A 165 -7.64 -10.47 0.93
CA ILE A 165 -7.07 -9.13 0.90
C ILE A 165 -6.04 -9.00 -0.22
N ALA A 166 -5.11 -9.94 -0.31
CA ALA A 166 -4.07 -9.93 -1.34
C ALA A 166 -4.66 -10.07 -2.75
N ASN A 167 -5.65 -10.94 -2.94
CA ASN A 167 -6.34 -11.10 -4.22
C ASN A 167 -7.10 -9.84 -4.62
N ASN A 168 -7.78 -9.21 -3.68
CA ASN A 168 -8.48 -7.95 -3.91
C ASN A 168 -7.52 -6.81 -4.27
N GLN A 169 -6.36 -6.71 -3.61
CA GLN A 169 -5.32 -5.74 -3.97
C GLN A 169 -4.80 -5.96 -5.39
N ARG A 170 -4.59 -7.24 -5.79
CA ARG A 170 -4.19 -7.59 -7.16
C ARG A 170 -5.26 -7.20 -8.19
N ARG A 171 -6.53 -7.42 -7.86
CA ARG A 171 -7.66 -7.00 -8.73
C ARG A 171 -7.69 -5.48 -8.93
N ILE A 172 -7.46 -4.69 -7.88
CA ILE A 172 -7.35 -3.22 -7.98
C ILE A 172 -6.24 -2.85 -8.96
N THR A 173 -5.05 -3.42 -8.78
CA THR A 173 -3.90 -3.13 -9.67
C THR A 173 -4.21 -3.44 -11.14
N LEU A 174 -4.91 -4.54 -11.41
CA LEU A 174 -5.31 -4.91 -12.78
C LEU A 174 -6.34 -3.93 -13.35
N LEU A 175 -7.35 -3.53 -12.58
CA LEU A 175 -8.36 -2.56 -13.01
C LEU A 175 -7.76 -1.18 -13.30
N GLU A 176 -6.85 -0.71 -12.43
CA GLU A 176 -6.11 0.54 -12.65
C GLU A 176 -5.29 0.49 -13.93
N ARG A 177 -4.58 -0.64 -14.17
CA ARG A 177 -3.79 -0.84 -15.39
C ARG A 177 -4.65 -0.87 -16.64
N MET A 178 -5.79 -1.55 -16.59
CA MET A 178 -6.75 -1.56 -17.72
C MET A 178 -7.23 -0.15 -18.05
N ALA A 179 -7.60 0.65 -17.06
CA ALA A 179 -8.02 2.04 -17.28
C ALA A 179 -6.88 2.89 -17.86
N GLU A 180 -5.64 2.70 -17.37
CA GLU A 180 -4.46 3.38 -17.89
C GLU A 180 -4.15 2.99 -19.32
N ASP A 181 -4.20 1.72 -19.67
CA ASP A 181 -3.92 1.22 -21.02
C ASP A 181 -4.94 1.80 -22.02
N ILE A 182 -6.23 1.83 -21.67
CA ILE A 182 -7.27 2.45 -22.52
C ILE A 182 -7.01 3.95 -22.67
N TYR A 183 -6.68 4.67 -21.58
CA TYR A 183 -6.34 6.09 -21.64
C TYR A 183 -5.15 6.33 -22.58
N ARG A 184 -4.09 5.54 -22.46
CA ARG A 184 -2.90 5.64 -23.30
C ARG A 184 -3.20 5.39 -24.78
N GLU A 185 -3.97 4.35 -25.08
CA GLU A 185 -4.37 4.08 -26.48
C GLU A 185 -5.16 5.25 -27.07
N TRP A 186 -6.16 5.75 -26.36
CA TRP A 186 -7.06 6.75 -26.91
C TRP A 186 -6.46 8.15 -26.95
N PHE A 187 -5.80 8.60 -25.88
CA PHE A 187 -5.45 10.01 -25.70
C PHE A 187 -3.95 10.31 -25.81
N VAL A 188 -3.09 9.30 -25.70
CA VAL A 188 -1.66 9.45 -25.88
C VAL A 188 -1.24 8.95 -27.28
N ARG A 189 -1.66 7.74 -27.65
CA ARG A 189 -1.37 7.14 -28.96
C ARG A 189 -2.35 7.57 -30.05
N LEU A 190 -3.43 8.27 -29.66
CA LEU A 190 -4.49 8.76 -30.54
C LEU A 190 -5.22 7.66 -31.34
N ARG A 191 -5.31 6.45 -30.74
CA ARG A 191 -6.01 5.29 -31.31
C ARG A 191 -7.38 5.11 -30.68
N PHE A 192 -8.16 6.18 -30.67
CA PHE A 192 -9.54 6.15 -30.17
C PHE A 192 -10.49 5.58 -31.23
N PRO A 193 -11.67 5.09 -30.88
CA PRO A 193 -12.64 4.56 -31.85
C PRO A 193 -13.04 5.59 -32.90
N GLY A 194 -12.79 5.29 -34.18
CA GLY A 194 -13.04 6.16 -35.30
C GLY A 194 -11.87 7.09 -35.65
N HIS A 195 -10.70 6.93 -35.04
CA HIS A 195 -9.51 7.77 -35.31
C HIS A 195 -9.05 7.74 -36.80
N GLU A 196 -9.32 6.65 -37.51
CA GLU A 196 -8.91 6.49 -38.90
C GLU A 196 -9.56 7.54 -39.84
N SER A 197 -10.73 8.04 -39.43
CA SER A 197 -11.48 9.07 -40.23
C SER A 197 -11.23 10.50 -39.76
N VAL A 198 -10.42 10.68 -38.67
CA VAL A 198 -10.15 12.01 -38.11
C VAL A 198 -8.82 12.55 -38.62
N LYS A 199 -8.85 13.76 -39.20
CA LYS A 199 -7.63 14.44 -39.65
C LYS A 199 -6.78 14.82 -38.43
N VAL A 200 -5.47 14.64 -38.57
CA VAL A 200 -4.49 15.04 -37.54
C VAL A 200 -3.59 16.12 -38.11
N GLU A 201 -3.70 17.35 -37.61
CA GLU A 201 -2.86 18.46 -37.99
C GLU A 201 -1.90 18.84 -36.87
N LYS A 202 -0.58 18.84 -37.17
CA LYS A 202 0.48 19.13 -36.19
C LYS A 202 0.38 18.29 -34.90
N GLY A 203 -0.05 17.03 -35.05
CA GLY A 203 -0.20 16.09 -33.93
C GLY A 203 -1.43 16.33 -33.03
N ILE A 204 -2.39 17.13 -33.50
CA ILE A 204 -3.68 17.41 -32.85
C ILE A 204 -4.79 16.87 -33.74
N PRO A 205 -5.63 15.92 -33.28
CA PRO A 205 -6.77 15.48 -34.02
C PRO A 205 -7.82 16.59 -34.15
N GLU A 206 -8.53 16.61 -35.26
CA GLU A 206 -9.62 17.54 -35.50
C GLU A 206 -10.68 17.43 -34.38
N GLY A 207 -11.23 18.56 -33.95
CA GLY A 207 -12.20 18.63 -32.86
C GLY A 207 -11.59 18.64 -31.43
N TRP A 208 -10.27 18.45 -31.32
CA TRP A 208 -9.61 18.59 -30.00
C TRP A 208 -9.36 20.06 -29.67
N HIS A 209 -9.51 20.38 -28.36
CA HIS A 209 -9.27 21.72 -27.85
C HIS A 209 -7.91 21.82 -27.18
N PHE A 210 -7.20 22.90 -27.46
CA PHE A 210 -5.95 23.23 -26.77
C PHE A 210 -6.07 24.62 -26.18
N ASP A 211 -6.32 24.68 -24.87
CA ASP A 211 -6.60 25.93 -24.17
C ASP A 211 -6.16 25.87 -22.71
N VAL A 212 -6.28 26.98 -21.98
CA VAL A 212 -5.99 27.04 -20.54
C VAL A 212 -6.96 26.15 -19.76
N GLY A 213 -6.44 25.43 -18.77
CA GLY A 213 -7.22 24.51 -17.93
C GLY A 213 -8.46 25.15 -17.30
N ALA A 214 -8.39 26.44 -16.98
CA ALA A 214 -9.50 27.22 -16.41
C ALA A 214 -10.80 27.18 -17.23
N LYS A 215 -10.74 26.90 -18.54
CA LYS A 215 -11.93 26.70 -19.37
C LYS A 215 -12.60 25.35 -19.10
N PHE A 216 -11.85 24.34 -18.73
CA PHE A 216 -12.30 22.97 -18.60
C PHE A 216 -12.63 22.59 -17.16
N PHE A 217 -11.85 23.09 -16.19
CA PHE A 217 -12.01 22.79 -14.77
C PHE A 217 -11.63 23.98 -13.90
N GLY A 218 -12.10 23.95 -12.66
CA GLY A 218 -11.74 24.89 -11.60
C GLY A 218 -11.23 24.16 -10.37
N HIS A 219 -10.98 24.91 -9.30
CA HIS A 219 -10.63 24.35 -8.01
C HIS A 219 -11.22 25.14 -6.84
N VAL A 220 -11.37 24.45 -5.71
CA VAL A 220 -11.67 25.03 -4.40
C VAL A 220 -10.51 24.74 -3.46
N LYS A 221 -10.03 25.77 -2.77
CA LYS A 221 -8.93 25.64 -1.80
C LYS A 221 -9.47 25.08 -0.48
N GLY A 222 -8.71 24.18 0.13
CA GLY A 222 -9.07 23.62 1.41
C GLY A 222 -8.92 24.56 2.58
N LYS A 223 -9.20 24.08 3.77
CA LYS A 223 -9.26 24.83 5.03
C LYS A 223 -7.89 24.91 5.69
N SER A 224 -7.45 26.13 6.04
CA SER A 224 -6.34 26.32 6.97
C SER A 224 -6.78 25.96 8.38
N TYR A 225 -5.96 25.23 9.14
CA TYR A 225 -6.31 24.70 10.45
C TYR A 225 -5.13 24.76 11.42
N GLY A 226 -5.45 24.83 12.71
CA GLY A 226 -4.48 24.64 13.79
C GLY A 226 -4.48 23.19 14.29
N GLY A 227 -3.37 22.78 14.92
CA GLY A 227 -3.25 21.42 15.45
C GLY A 227 -4.31 21.07 16.51
N ASN A 228 -4.80 22.07 17.24
CA ASN A 228 -5.86 21.95 18.25
C ASN A 228 -7.27 21.75 17.65
N GLU A 229 -7.45 21.96 16.35
CA GLU A 229 -8.71 21.69 15.64
C GLU A 229 -8.76 20.25 15.09
N LEU A 230 -7.65 19.50 15.16
CA LEU A 230 -7.63 18.06 14.86
C LEU A 230 -8.16 17.28 16.06
N SER A 231 -8.95 16.25 15.78
CA SER A 231 -9.59 15.40 16.78
C SER A 231 -9.37 13.93 16.44
N ASP A 232 -9.25 13.10 17.46
CA ASP A 232 -9.29 11.64 17.32
C ASP A 232 -10.71 11.08 17.52
N ASP A 233 -11.70 11.95 17.82
CA ASP A 233 -13.10 11.57 17.94
C ASP A 233 -13.72 11.30 16.55
N PRO A 234 -14.13 10.06 16.26
CA PRO A 234 -14.72 9.68 14.98
C PRO A 234 -16.09 10.32 14.70
N LEU A 235 -16.72 10.93 15.70
CA LEU A 235 -17.99 11.64 15.53
C LEU A 235 -17.80 13.04 14.90
N GLN A 236 -16.60 13.58 14.96
CA GLN A 236 -16.24 14.85 14.33
C GLN A 236 -16.20 14.72 12.80
N MET A 237 -16.12 15.84 12.11
CA MET A 237 -16.12 15.89 10.65
C MET A 237 -14.87 15.22 10.09
N PRO A 238 -15.00 14.24 9.16
CA PRO A 238 -13.83 13.66 8.49
C PRO A 238 -12.99 14.73 7.79
N PHE A 239 -11.67 14.57 7.83
CA PHE A 239 -10.72 15.57 7.35
C PHE A 239 -9.64 14.96 6.46
N ILE A 240 -9.62 15.36 5.19
CA ILE A 240 -8.66 14.90 4.20
C ILE A 240 -7.43 15.79 4.23
N THR A 241 -6.26 15.16 4.46
CA THR A 241 -4.95 15.80 4.49
C THR A 241 -4.00 15.10 3.52
N LEU A 242 -2.72 15.47 3.48
CA LEU A 242 -1.71 14.75 2.70
C LEU A 242 -1.61 13.27 3.07
N LYS A 243 -1.94 12.89 4.31
CA LYS A 243 -1.95 11.50 4.76
C LYS A 243 -3.03 10.65 4.07
N SER A 244 -4.01 11.29 3.44
CA SER A 244 -5.08 10.63 2.70
C SER A 244 -4.71 10.35 1.23
N PHE A 245 -3.45 10.59 0.84
CA PHE A 245 -2.93 10.29 -0.50
C PHE A 245 -1.91 9.17 -0.46
N GLU A 246 -1.99 8.26 -1.41
CA GLU A 246 -0.91 7.32 -1.71
C GLU A 246 0.21 8.03 -2.47
N ARG A 247 1.45 7.56 -2.31
CA ARG A 247 2.57 8.01 -3.13
C ARG A 247 2.29 7.64 -4.59
N GLY A 248 2.48 8.62 -5.47
CA GLY A 248 2.10 8.45 -6.88
C GLY A 248 0.60 8.66 -7.18
N GLY A 249 -0.24 8.92 -6.17
CA GLY A 249 -1.66 9.25 -6.31
C GLY A 249 -2.60 8.09 -5.95
N GLY A 250 -3.87 8.40 -5.81
CA GLY A 250 -4.91 7.53 -5.26
C GLY A 250 -5.22 7.86 -3.79
N TYR A 251 -6.34 7.34 -3.31
CA TYR A 251 -6.82 7.62 -1.95
C TYR A 251 -6.30 6.59 -0.95
N ARG A 252 -5.75 7.07 0.15
CA ARG A 252 -5.26 6.28 1.27
C ARG A 252 -6.26 6.32 2.42
N THR A 253 -6.98 5.23 2.65
CA THR A 253 -8.09 5.15 3.62
C THR A 253 -7.65 5.33 5.07
N ASN A 254 -6.48 4.83 5.46
CA ASN A 254 -5.97 4.93 6.83
C ASN A 254 -5.31 6.29 7.15
N GLY A 255 -5.34 7.24 6.23
CA GLY A 255 -4.83 8.60 6.41
C GLY A 255 -5.87 9.62 6.82
N LEU A 256 -7.14 9.25 6.92
CA LEU A 256 -8.24 10.11 7.31
C LEU A 256 -8.07 10.60 8.76
N LYS A 257 -8.29 11.90 8.98
CA LYS A 257 -8.31 12.57 10.29
C LYS A 257 -9.72 13.07 10.57
N HIS A 258 -9.93 13.66 11.74
CA HIS A 258 -11.19 14.32 12.10
C HIS A 258 -10.91 15.78 12.47
N TYR A 259 -11.91 16.63 12.23
CA TYR A 259 -11.82 18.06 12.34
C TYR A 259 -13.00 18.63 13.13
N SER A 260 -12.71 19.39 14.18
CA SER A 260 -13.69 20.01 15.06
C SER A 260 -13.92 21.51 14.80
N GLY A 261 -13.13 22.12 13.90
CA GLY A 261 -13.20 23.55 13.63
C GLY A 261 -14.30 23.95 12.64
N ARG A 262 -14.38 25.26 12.33
CA ARG A 262 -15.34 25.80 11.37
C ARG A 262 -14.84 25.64 9.94
N TYR A 263 -15.71 25.34 9.00
CA TYR A 263 -15.44 25.21 7.57
C TYR A 263 -16.57 25.78 6.72
N LYS A 264 -16.30 25.97 5.44
CA LYS A 264 -17.28 26.44 4.46
C LYS A 264 -17.86 25.25 3.68
N PRO A 265 -19.13 25.30 3.23
CA PRO A 265 -19.77 24.21 2.47
C PRO A 265 -18.98 23.78 1.22
N GLU A 266 -18.35 24.71 0.50
CA GLU A 266 -17.56 24.43 -0.69
C GLU A 266 -16.28 23.63 -0.41
N GLN A 267 -15.79 23.62 0.84
CA GLN A 267 -14.63 22.84 1.28
C GLN A 267 -14.96 21.39 1.60
N VAL A 268 -16.24 21.04 1.53
CA VAL A 268 -16.71 19.66 1.75
C VAL A 268 -16.62 18.87 0.45
N VAL A 269 -16.07 17.69 0.55
CA VAL A 269 -16.00 16.70 -0.53
C VAL A 269 -16.81 15.48 -0.19
N ARG A 270 -17.35 14.81 -1.20
CA ARG A 270 -18.18 13.61 -1.12
C ARG A 270 -17.62 12.51 -2.01
N GLN A 271 -18.19 11.33 -1.92
CA GLN A 271 -17.82 10.21 -2.78
C GLN A 271 -17.83 10.62 -4.27
N GLY A 272 -16.76 10.27 -4.97
CA GLY A 272 -16.57 10.59 -6.39
C GLY A 272 -15.95 11.96 -6.67
N ASP A 273 -15.90 12.88 -5.69
CA ASP A 273 -15.15 14.12 -5.83
C ASP A 273 -13.66 13.87 -6.05
N ILE A 274 -13.02 14.73 -6.83
CA ILE A 274 -11.60 14.62 -7.15
C ILE A 274 -10.85 15.65 -6.32
N VAL A 275 -9.84 15.19 -5.60
CA VAL A 275 -8.97 16.02 -4.79
C VAL A 275 -7.53 15.93 -5.30
N MET A 276 -6.77 17.01 -5.19
CA MET A 276 -5.36 17.07 -5.55
C MET A 276 -4.55 17.59 -4.38
N ALA A 277 -3.45 16.94 -4.07
CA ALA A 277 -2.46 17.44 -3.12
C ALA A 277 -1.66 18.59 -3.72
N VAL A 278 -1.57 19.71 -3.00
CA VAL A 278 -0.82 20.90 -3.43
C VAL A 278 0.38 21.18 -2.53
N THR A 279 0.69 20.26 -1.64
CA THR A 279 1.83 20.34 -0.73
C THR A 279 2.55 18.99 -0.71
N ASP A 280 3.85 19.00 -0.43
CA ASP A 280 4.63 17.78 -0.17
C ASP A 280 5.61 18.01 0.98
N MET A 281 5.70 17.03 1.87
CA MET A 281 6.62 17.01 3.01
C MET A 281 7.99 16.44 2.62
N THR A 282 8.14 15.94 1.39
CA THR A 282 9.36 15.31 0.88
C THR A 282 9.88 16.04 -0.35
N GLN A 283 11.20 16.12 -0.49
CA GLN A 283 11.83 16.72 -1.67
C GLN A 283 11.65 15.88 -2.95
N ASN A 284 11.26 14.61 -2.80
CA ASN A 284 11.00 13.69 -3.92
C ASN A 284 9.70 13.98 -4.68
N ARG A 285 8.87 14.93 -4.21
CA ARG A 285 7.60 15.32 -4.86
C ARG A 285 6.70 14.12 -5.17
N GLU A 286 6.53 13.23 -4.18
CA GLU A 286 5.80 11.97 -4.37
C GLU A 286 4.28 12.16 -4.32
N VAL A 287 3.82 13.23 -3.66
CA VAL A 287 2.40 13.49 -3.39
C VAL A 287 1.89 14.76 -4.06
N VAL A 288 2.67 15.83 -4.12
CA VAL A 288 2.27 17.09 -4.75
C VAL A 288 1.90 16.91 -6.22
N GLY A 289 0.79 17.50 -6.66
CA GLY A 289 0.24 17.34 -8.01
C GLY A 289 -0.49 16.02 -8.25
N ARG A 290 -0.52 15.12 -7.26
CA ARG A 290 -1.23 13.84 -7.36
C ARG A 290 -2.68 14.00 -6.99
N VAL A 291 -3.52 13.24 -7.68
CA VAL A 291 -4.97 13.23 -7.45
C VAL A 291 -5.43 11.96 -6.75
N ALA A 292 -6.54 12.11 -6.03
CA ALA A 292 -7.28 11.02 -5.46
C ALA A 292 -8.78 11.20 -5.74
N ARG A 293 -9.49 10.10 -5.95
CA ARG A 293 -10.95 10.06 -5.97
C ARG A 293 -11.42 9.76 -4.54
N VAL A 294 -12.28 10.60 -4.02
CA VAL A 294 -12.78 10.47 -2.66
C VAL A 294 -13.69 9.23 -2.57
N PRO A 295 -13.40 8.26 -1.71
CA PRO A 295 -14.26 7.08 -1.50
C PRO A 295 -15.50 7.45 -0.70
N SER A 296 -16.35 6.46 -0.42
CA SER A 296 -17.46 6.63 0.54
C SER A 296 -16.88 6.79 1.96
N ILE A 297 -17.09 7.97 2.55
CA ILE A 297 -16.64 8.35 3.91
C ILE A 297 -17.81 8.79 4.78
N GLY A 298 -19.00 8.25 4.50
CA GLY A 298 -20.23 8.57 5.20
C GLY A 298 -21.01 9.74 4.57
N GLU A 299 -22.21 9.95 5.06
CA GLU A 299 -23.16 10.93 4.49
C GLU A 299 -22.69 12.38 4.62
N LYS A 300 -21.99 12.73 5.69
CA LYS A 300 -21.48 14.09 5.93
C LYS A 300 -20.40 14.50 4.92
N GLY A 301 -19.72 13.54 4.27
CA GLY A 301 -18.52 13.79 3.47
C GLY A 301 -17.31 14.10 4.34
N ALA A 302 -16.31 14.82 3.80
CA ALA A 302 -15.13 15.27 4.52
C ALA A 302 -14.76 16.71 4.14
N VAL A 303 -14.14 17.44 5.05
CA VAL A 303 -13.49 18.72 4.77
C VAL A 303 -12.07 18.47 4.27
N ILE A 304 -11.60 19.26 3.32
CA ILE A 304 -10.22 19.21 2.82
C ILE A 304 -9.33 20.23 3.53
N SER A 305 -8.10 19.84 3.87
CA SER A 305 -7.09 20.71 4.46
C SER A 305 -6.51 21.70 3.44
N LEU A 306 -5.83 22.74 3.90
CA LEU A 306 -5.15 23.70 3.03
C LEU A 306 -4.12 23.08 2.07
N ASP A 307 -3.64 21.89 2.38
CA ASP A 307 -2.70 21.14 1.55
C ASP A 307 -3.35 20.43 0.37
N VAL A 308 -4.67 20.53 0.26
CA VAL A 308 -5.51 19.81 -0.71
C VAL A 308 -6.47 20.80 -1.37
N ILE A 309 -6.68 20.63 -2.67
CA ILE A 309 -7.74 21.31 -3.42
C ILE A 309 -8.76 20.31 -3.93
N LYS A 310 -10.02 20.73 -4.03
CA LYS A 310 -11.07 20.04 -4.76
C LYS A 310 -11.03 20.51 -6.22
N LEU A 311 -10.98 19.60 -7.16
CA LEU A 311 -11.08 19.88 -8.59
C LEU A 311 -12.56 19.89 -9.01
N ILE A 312 -12.98 20.94 -9.73
CA ILE A 312 -14.36 21.13 -10.15
C ILE A 312 -14.42 21.03 -11.66
N PRO A 313 -15.10 20.03 -12.24
CA PRO A 313 -15.32 19.95 -13.68
C PRO A 313 -16.25 21.09 -14.12
N LYS A 314 -15.98 21.69 -15.29
CA LYS A 314 -16.80 22.74 -15.92
C LYS A 314 -17.42 22.25 -17.22
N THR A 315 -16.56 22.02 -18.22
CA THR A 315 -16.99 21.59 -19.57
C THR A 315 -16.62 20.16 -19.87
N ILE A 316 -15.93 19.49 -18.95
CA ILE A 316 -15.51 18.08 -19.05
C ILE A 316 -16.26 17.24 -18.01
N SER A 317 -16.35 15.93 -18.26
CA SER A 317 -16.96 15.02 -17.28
C SER A 317 -16.07 14.78 -16.08
N SER A 318 -16.66 14.53 -14.90
CA SER A 318 -15.91 14.23 -13.66
C SER A 318 -15.01 12.98 -13.82
N GLY A 319 -15.54 11.91 -14.42
CA GLY A 319 -14.75 10.68 -14.62
C GLY A 319 -13.57 10.90 -15.57
N PHE A 320 -13.74 11.71 -16.63
CA PHE A 320 -12.62 12.04 -17.50
C PHE A 320 -11.60 12.93 -16.79
N LEU A 321 -12.04 13.90 -15.98
CA LEU A 321 -11.16 14.78 -15.21
C LEU A 321 -10.22 13.99 -14.32
N TYR A 322 -10.74 12.98 -13.60
CA TYR A 322 -9.91 12.09 -12.78
C TYR A 322 -8.86 11.37 -13.61
N SER A 323 -9.29 10.73 -14.71
CA SER A 323 -8.38 10.00 -15.58
C SER A 323 -7.33 10.91 -16.22
N PHE A 324 -7.70 12.12 -16.62
CA PHE A 324 -6.78 13.12 -17.15
C PHE A 324 -5.67 13.42 -16.12
N PHE A 325 -6.02 13.82 -14.92
CA PHE A 325 -5.02 14.17 -13.90
C PHE A 325 -4.19 12.96 -13.43
N ARG A 326 -4.78 11.77 -13.43
CA ARG A 326 -4.11 10.54 -13.00
C ARG A 326 -3.15 9.98 -14.04
N LEU A 327 -3.52 10.04 -15.34
CA LEU A 327 -2.92 9.22 -16.39
C LEU A 327 -2.22 10.00 -17.51
N SER A 328 -2.49 11.31 -17.66
CA SER A 328 -1.95 12.12 -18.77
C SER A 328 -0.48 12.55 -18.58
N GLY A 329 0.13 12.29 -17.41
CA GLY A 329 1.42 12.87 -17.05
C GLY A 329 1.32 14.32 -16.54
N PHE A 330 0.12 14.92 -16.50
CA PHE A 330 -0.05 16.27 -15.98
C PHE A 330 0.41 16.42 -14.53
N GLY A 331 0.19 15.41 -13.69
CA GLY A 331 0.66 15.40 -12.30
C GLY A 331 2.19 15.49 -12.20
N ASP A 332 2.91 14.80 -13.08
CA ASP A 332 4.37 14.86 -13.15
C ASP A 332 4.89 16.20 -13.68
N TYR A 333 4.16 16.80 -14.62
CA TYR A 333 4.47 18.14 -15.12
C TYR A 333 4.22 19.22 -14.07
N ILE A 334 3.05 19.24 -13.43
CA ILE A 334 2.67 20.32 -12.51
C ILE A 334 3.45 20.30 -11.19
N LYS A 335 3.90 19.14 -10.72
CA LYS A 335 4.72 19.03 -9.51
C LYS A 335 6.03 19.82 -9.59
N GLU A 336 6.56 20.04 -10.82
CA GLU A 336 7.80 20.79 -11.02
C GLU A 336 7.65 22.28 -10.68
N PHE A 337 6.43 22.79 -10.61
CA PHE A 337 6.12 24.16 -10.19
C PHE A 337 5.99 24.31 -8.66
N ALA A 338 6.11 23.21 -7.91
CA ALA A 338 6.10 23.26 -6.46
C ALA A 338 7.45 23.77 -5.92
N ASN A 339 7.41 24.72 -5.02
CA ASN A 339 8.58 25.37 -4.46
C ASN A 339 8.53 25.38 -2.93
N GLY A 340 9.70 25.33 -2.28
CA GLY A 340 9.88 25.36 -0.83
C GLY A 340 11.15 24.64 -0.40
N THR A 341 11.69 24.96 0.76
CA THR A 341 12.92 24.35 1.29
C THR A 341 12.65 23.07 2.09
N ASN A 342 11.73 23.13 3.04
CA ASN A 342 11.37 21.98 3.89
C ASN A 342 10.03 21.35 3.49
N VAL A 343 9.09 22.19 3.08
CA VAL A 343 7.77 21.79 2.59
C VAL A 343 7.57 22.42 1.22
N LEU A 344 7.26 21.60 0.24
CA LEU A 344 6.99 22.06 -1.12
C LEU A 344 5.53 22.49 -1.23
N HIS A 345 5.27 23.64 -1.83
CA HIS A 345 3.94 24.17 -2.08
C HIS A 345 3.74 24.46 -3.56
N LEU A 346 2.69 23.92 -4.12
CA LEU A 346 2.18 24.23 -5.45
C LEU A 346 1.06 25.27 -5.31
N LYS A 347 1.21 26.42 -5.95
CA LYS A 347 0.11 27.40 -6.01
C LYS A 347 -1.06 26.83 -6.79
N PRO A 348 -2.27 26.69 -6.19
CA PRO A 348 -3.44 26.06 -6.85
C PRO A 348 -3.81 26.70 -8.18
N ASP A 349 -3.67 28.01 -8.33
CA ASP A 349 -4.03 28.72 -9.56
C ASP A 349 -3.17 28.28 -10.76
N LEU A 350 -1.92 27.83 -10.53
CA LEU A 350 -1.05 27.31 -11.58
C LEU A 350 -1.65 26.07 -12.25
N VAL A 351 -2.42 25.26 -11.53
CA VAL A 351 -3.07 24.05 -12.08
C VAL A 351 -4.05 24.43 -13.21
N THR A 352 -4.81 25.49 -13.03
CA THR A 352 -5.81 25.95 -14.00
C THR A 352 -5.22 26.85 -15.09
N GLN A 353 -4.04 27.45 -14.87
CA GLN A 353 -3.37 28.33 -15.84
C GLN A 353 -2.61 27.56 -16.94
N GLN A 354 -2.31 26.27 -16.72
CA GLN A 354 -1.60 25.47 -17.73
C GLN A 354 -2.47 25.24 -18.95
N LYS A 355 -1.84 25.27 -20.13
CA LYS A 355 -2.51 24.83 -21.37
C LYS A 355 -2.62 23.32 -21.38
N VAL A 356 -3.79 22.81 -21.67
CA VAL A 356 -4.10 21.39 -21.70
C VAL A 356 -4.80 21.02 -23.01
N ARG A 357 -4.57 19.80 -23.44
CA ARG A 357 -5.25 19.22 -24.61
C ARG A 357 -6.44 18.41 -24.13
N MET A 358 -7.62 18.74 -24.64
CA MET A 358 -8.87 18.07 -24.28
C MET A 358 -9.55 17.50 -25.51
N PRO A 359 -9.92 16.21 -25.51
CA PRO A 359 -10.67 15.59 -26.58
C PRO A 359 -12.11 16.12 -26.62
N PRO A 360 -12.85 15.93 -27.73
CA PRO A 360 -14.28 16.24 -27.80
C PRO A 360 -15.08 15.55 -26.69
N LYS A 361 -16.19 16.17 -26.30
CA LYS A 361 -16.98 15.72 -25.14
C LYS A 361 -17.56 14.31 -25.32
N ASP A 362 -18.03 14.00 -26.53
CA ASP A 362 -18.54 12.67 -26.90
C ASP A 362 -17.47 11.57 -26.73
N LEU A 363 -16.23 11.86 -27.10
CA LEU A 363 -15.11 10.93 -26.92
C LEU A 363 -14.76 10.77 -25.43
N GLN A 364 -14.83 11.85 -24.63
CA GLN A 364 -14.67 11.76 -23.17
C GLN A 364 -15.76 10.89 -22.54
N GLU A 365 -17.01 11.06 -22.94
CA GLU A 365 -18.16 10.30 -22.41
C GLU A 365 -18.03 8.81 -22.75
N ARG A 366 -17.73 8.47 -24.00
CA ARG A 366 -17.46 7.07 -24.41
C ARG A 366 -16.32 6.42 -23.62
N PHE A 367 -15.25 7.15 -23.35
CA PHE A 367 -14.17 6.67 -22.52
C PHE A 367 -14.65 6.43 -21.08
N VAL A 368 -15.40 7.37 -20.50
CA VAL A 368 -15.92 7.27 -19.13
C VAL A 368 -16.89 6.10 -18.99
N GLU A 369 -17.72 5.81 -19.99
CA GLU A 369 -18.60 4.63 -19.99
C GLU A 369 -17.83 3.32 -19.80
N ILE A 370 -16.60 3.25 -20.31
CA ILE A 370 -15.74 2.06 -20.16
C ILE A 370 -15.04 2.03 -18.79
N VAL A 371 -14.48 3.15 -18.35
CA VAL A 371 -13.58 3.15 -17.17
C VAL A 371 -14.32 3.41 -15.84
N GLU A 372 -15.47 4.08 -15.86
CA GLU A 372 -16.23 4.36 -14.63
C GLU A 372 -16.68 3.09 -13.89
N PRO A 373 -17.13 2.02 -14.56
CA PRO A 373 -17.39 0.74 -13.90
C PRO A 373 -16.15 0.16 -13.20
N MET A 374 -14.95 0.34 -13.79
CA MET A 374 -13.69 -0.10 -13.20
C MET A 374 -13.40 0.67 -11.90
N TYR A 375 -13.53 2.00 -11.92
CA TYR A 375 -13.34 2.83 -10.73
C TYR A 375 -14.35 2.53 -9.62
N ARG A 376 -15.63 2.31 -9.96
CA ARG A 376 -16.63 1.88 -8.97
C ARG A 376 -16.28 0.52 -8.35
N GLN A 377 -15.78 -0.40 -9.16
CA GLN A 377 -15.33 -1.70 -8.66
C GLN A 377 -14.12 -1.56 -7.73
N ILE A 378 -13.15 -0.67 -8.06
CA ILE A 378 -12.02 -0.36 -7.19
C ILE A 378 -12.51 0.20 -5.84
N ASP A 379 -13.48 1.14 -5.85
CA ASP A 379 -14.06 1.70 -4.63
C ASP A 379 -14.72 0.61 -3.76
N ALA A 380 -15.50 -0.28 -4.38
CA ALA A 380 -16.14 -1.39 -3.68
C ALA A 380 -15.13 -2.40 -3.10
N ILE A 381 -14.09 -2.72 -3.85
CA ILE A 381 -13.01 -3.62 -3.40
C ILE A 381 -12.24 -2.99 -2.24
N ASN A 382 -11.93 -1.69 -2.28
CA ASN A 382 -11.25 -1.01 -1.17
C ASN A 382 -12.08 -1.07 0.13
N LEU A 383 -13.41 -0.89 0.03
CA LEU A 383 -14.30 -1.04 1.18
C LEU A 383 -14.29 -2.48 1.71
N ALA A 384 -14.35 -3.47 0.83
CA ALA A 384 -14.27 -4.88 1.21
C ALA A 384 -12.94 -5.22 1.89
N ILE A 385 -11.81 -4.71 1.40
CA ILE A 385 -10.50 -4.87 2.04
C ILE A 385 -10.51 -4.28 3.46
N ALA A 386 -11.05 -3.09 3.65
CA ALA A 386 -11.14 -2.47 4.97
C ALA A 386 -11.94 -3.33 5.96
N GLN A 387 -13.07 -3.91 5.52
CA GLN A 387 -13.89 -4.81 6.33
C GLN A 387 -13.14 -6.13 6.64
N LEU A 388 -12.49 -6.74 5.64
CA LEU A 388 -11.69 -7.96 5.84
C LEU A 388 -10.56 -7.75 6.84
N VAL A 389 -9.81 -6.64 6.73
CA VAL A 389 -8.75 -6.27 7.67
C VAL A 389 -9.32 -6.09 9.07
N SER A 390 -10.39 -5.33 9.23
CA SER A 390 -11.04 -5.09 10.53
C SER A 390 -11.51 -6.40 11.18
N THR A 391 -12.16 -7.28 10.40
CA THR A 391 -12.62 -8.58 10.92
C THR A 391 -11.48 -9.49 11.31
N ARG A 392 -10.44 -9.61 10.45
CA ARG A 392 -9.25 -10.40 10.76
C ARG A 392 -8.57 -9.91 12.05
N ASP A 393 -8.39 -8.59 12.18
CA ASP A 393 -7.69 -8.00 13.32
C ASP A 393 -8.50 -8.13 14.63
N ALA A 394 -9.83 -8.18 14.54
CA ALA A 394 -10.70 -8.49 15.68
C ALA A 394 -10.69 -9.97 16.05
N LEU A 395 -10.59 -10.87 15.07
CA LEU A 395 -10.51 -12.32 15.30
C LEU A 395 -9.15 -12.77 15.85
N LEU A 396 -8.06 -12.19 15.35
CA LEU A 396 -6.69 -12.58 15.65
C LEU A 396 -6.42 -12.76 17.16
N PRO A 397 -6.63 -11.76 18.04
CA PRO A 397 -6.33 -11.91 19.47
C PRO A 397 -7.24 -12.95 20.16
N ARG A 398 -8.46 -13.13 19.68
CA ARG A 398 -9.41 -14.09 20.25
C ARG A 398 -9.06 -15.53 19.90
N LEU A 399 -8.63 -15.75 18.67
CA LEU A 399 -8.17 -17.07 18.17
C LEU A 399 -6.84 -17.46 18.83
N ILE A 400 -5.87 -16.54 18.85
CA ILE A 400 -4.54 -16.80 19.42
C ILE A 400 -4.61 -17.06 20.93
N SER A 401 -5.48 -16.36 21.65
CA SER A 401 -5.65 -16.55 23.10
C SER A 401 -6.53 -17.75 23.49
N GLY A 402 -7.16 -18.42 22.51
CA GLY A 402 -8.12 -19.51 22.76
C GLY A 402 -9.47 -19.03 23.30
N LYS A 403 -9.74 -17.70 23.36
CA LYS A 403 -11.06 -17.16 23.72
C LYS A 403 -12.14 -17.49 22.70
N LEU A 404 -11.75 -17.80 21.47
CA LEU A 404 -12.61 -18.33 20.42
C LEU A 404 -12.08 -19.73 20.05
N ALA A 405 -12.81 -20.75 20.48
CA ALA A 405 -12.50 -22.15 20.23
C ALA A 405 -12.84 -22.54 18.78
N VAL A 406 -11.96 -23.28 18.12
CA VAL A 406 -12.12 -23.73 16.74
C VAL A 406 -12.11 -25.24 16.59
N GLU A 407 -11.91 -25.96 17.65
CA GLU A 407 -11.73 -27.43 17.67
C GLU A 407 -12.94 -28.16 17.05
N ALA A 408 -14.14 -27.71 17.40
CA ALA A 408 -15.40 -28.29 16.91
C ALA A 408 -15.86 -27.75 15.55
N LEU A 409 -15.15 -26.77 14.98
CA LEU A 409 -15.53 -26.19 13.70
C LEU A 409 -15.09 -27.09 12.54
N ASP A 410 -15.98 -27.27 11.57
CA ASP A 410 -15.64 -27.84 10.27
C ASP A 410 -15.08 -26.69 9.41
N ILE A 411 -13.79 -26.75 9.09
CA ILE A 411 -13.05 -25.68 8.41
C ILE A 411 -12.54 -26.21 7.08
N LEU A 412 -12.87 -25.48 6.02
CA LEU A 412 -12.32 -25.73 4.71
C LEU A 412 -10.87 -25.25 4.67
N PHE A 413 -9.94 -26.16 4.45
CA PHE A 413 -8.52 -25.82 4.33
C PHE A 413 -8.20 -25.33 2.92
N PRO A 414 -7.41 -24.24 2.78
CA PRO A 414 -6.89 -23.83 1.48
C PRO A 414 -6.13 -24.99 0.80
N PRO A 415 -6.13 -25.08 -0.56
CA PRO A 415 -5.47 -26.17 -1.28
C PRO A 415 -3.98 -26.39 -0.94
N GLU A 416 -3.31 -25.34 -0.50
CA GLU A 416 -1.89 -25.34 -0.12
C GLU A 416 -1.66 -25.81 1.35
N MET A 417 -2.71 -26.07 2.10
CA MET A 417 -2.61 -26.54 3.49
C MET A 417 -2.94 -28.04 3.56
N PRO A 418 -2.07 -28.83 4.20
CA PRO A 418 -2.41 -30.22 4.46
C PRO A 418 -3.63 -30.29 5.39
N VAL A 419 -4.62 -31.09 5.03
CA VAL A 419 -5.75 -31.38 5.90
C VAL A 419 -5.22 -32.15 7.13
N PRO A 420 -5.54 -31.71 8.36
CA PRO A 420 -5.14 -32.43 9.56
C PRO A 420 -5.67 -33.86 9.50
N LYS A 421 -4.78 -34.83 9.80
CA LYS A 421 -5.16 -36.27 9.91
C LYS A 421 -5.94 -36.52 11.18
#